data_488dfc231df6b386dda1a9ae79fefbad
#
_entry.id   488dfc231df6b386dda1a9ae79fefbad
#
_cell.length_a   1.000
_cell.length_b   1.000
_cell.length_c   1.000
_cell.angle_alpha   90.00
_cell.angle_beta   90.00
_cell.angle_gamma   90.00
#
_symmetry.space_group_name_H-M   'P 1'
#
loop_
_entity.id
_entity.type
_entity.pdbx_description
1 polymer ?
#
loop_
_entity_poly.entity_id
_entity_poly.type
_entity_poly.pdbx_seq_one_letter_code
_entity_poly.pdbx_strand_id
1 'polypeptide(L)'
;MTLIDIAKVTRVAYADAFRKVTGRPLVQLPQMAGRTEPEVFFDALALNGVSLRDAAQSEPLLAPFGAELATSLAARRDLLTTQGLLLPGAAESLAAVARLTDVVQSVLTGSSRPNATLKVCAFGLARYLDLAVGGFAGSDPYPKGALLRVARQRAEEKYGMRFAEAATVYIADSPRDVEAAKIGGARSVAVASGRASTAELRDAGADAVLPDLTDPALVTALVTGERQP
;
A
#
# COMPACT_ATOMS: atom_id res chain seq x y z
N MET A 1 -3.33 -6.45 -5.26
CA MET A 1 -3.36 -4.98 -5.57
C MET A 1 -4.78 -4.52 -5.40
N THR A 2 -4.98 -3.45 -4.63
CA THR A 2 -6.32 -3.05 -4.18
C THR A 2 -6.97 -2.00 -5.10
N LEU A 3 -6.24 -0.97 -5.48
CA LEU A 3 -6.77 0.15 -6.29
C LEU A 3 -6.21 0.16 -7.71
N ILE A 4 -4.90 -0.07 -7.85
CA ILE A 4 -4.16 0.05 -9.12
C ILE A 4 -3.17 -1.10 -9.28
N ASP A 5 -3.00 -1.58 -10.50
CA ASP A 5 -1.94 -2.50 -10.89
C ASP A 5 -0.93 -1.80 -11.81
N ILE A 6 0.28 -1.61 -11.30
CA ILE A 6 1.41 -1.04 -12.04
C ILE A 6 2.66 -1.94 -11.94
N ALA A 7 2.46 -3.25 -11.77
CA ALA A 7 3.54 -4.20 -11.51
C ALA A 7 4.65 -4.14 -12.56
N LYS A 8 4.31 -3.96 -13.84
CA LYS A 8 5.30 -3.86 -14.94
C LYS A 8 6.20 -2.63 -14.76
N VAL A 9 5.62 -1.46 -14.52
CA VAL A 9 6.37 -0.20 -14.34
C VAL A 9 7.20 -0.25 -13.06
N THR A 10 6.62 -0.75 -11.98
CA THR A 10 7.32 -0.90 -10.69
C THR A 10 8.53 -1.82 -10.82
N ARG A 11 8.42 -2.96 -11.53
CA ARG A 11 9.54 -3.89 -11.72
C ARG A 11 10.72 -3.22 -12.41
N VAL A 12 10.47 -2.43 -13.46
CA VAL A 12 11.52 -1.70 -14.18
C VAL A 12 12.17 -0.64 -13.29
N ALA A 13 11.35 0.13 -12.57
CA ALA A 13 11.85 1.16 -11.66
C ALA A 13 12.71 0.56 -10.52
N TYR A 14 12.31 -0.58 -9.97
CA TYR A 14 13.12 -1.32 -8.99
C TYR A 14 14.44 -1.81 -9.56
N ALA A 15 14.42 -2.35 -10.79
CA ALA A 15 15.64 -2.83 -11.45
C ALA A 15 16.66 -1.71 -11.68
N ASP A 16 16.18 -0.54 -12.11
CA ASP A 16 17.04 0.63 -12.30
C ASP A 16 17.64 1.14 -10.99
N ALA A 17 16.78 1.34 -9.97
CA ALA A 17 17.22 1.81 -8.66
C ALA A 17 18.20 0.82 -8.02
N PHE A 18 17.89 -0.47 -8.06
CA PHE A 18 18.74 -1.52 -7.52
C PHE A 18 20.12 -1.54 -8.20
N ARG A 19 20.15 -1.51 -9.55
CA ARG A 19 21.40 -1.48 -10.30
C ARG A 19 22.22 -0.24 -10.00
N LYS A 20 21.59 0.92 -9.86
CA LYS A 20 22.28 2.18 -9.62
C LYS A 20 22.94 2.20 -8.24
N VAL A 21 22.30 1.62 -7.24
CA VAL A 21 22.79 1.62 -5.85
C VAL A 21 23.77 0.48 -5.57
N THR A 22 23.55 -0.69 -6.18
CA THR A 22 24.38 -1.88 -5.90
C THR A 22 25.43 -2.18 -6.96
N GLY A 23 25.35 -1.55 -8.14
CA GLY A 23 26.15 -1.88 -9.32
C GLY A 23 25.76 -3.23 -9.97
N ARG A 24 24.74 -3.94 -9.47
CA ARG A 24 24.34 -5.28 -9.92
C ARG A 24 22.96 -5.27 -10.57
N PRO A 25 22.69 -6.16 -11.54
CA PRO A 25 21.34 -6.30 -12.09
C PRO A 25 20.39 -6.90 -11.07
N LEU A 26 19.12 -6.45 -11.08
CA LEU A 26 18.03 -7.10 -10.34
C LEU A 26 17.49 -8.28 -11.16
N VAL A 27 17.95 -9.49 -10.86
CA VAL A 27 17.52 -10.73 -11.53
C VAL A 27 16.23 -11.25 -10.91
N GLN A 28 16.18 -11.29 -9.59
CA GLN A 28 15.03 -11.75 -8.81
C GLN A 28 14.41 -10.61 -8.01
N LEU A 29 13.13 -10.31 -8.27
CA LEU A 29 12.36 -9.35 -7.49
C LEU A 29 11.48 -10.13 -6.50
N PRO A 30 11.59 -9.85 -5.18
CA PRO A 30 10.75 -10.48 -4.17
C PRO A 30 9.26 -10.17 -4.38
N GLN A 31 8.39 -10.96 -3.73
CA GLN A 31 6.97 -10.61 -3.65
C GLN A 31 6.77 -9.29 -2.91
N MET A 32 5.93 -8.42 -3.46
CA MET A 32 5.72 -7.06 -2.94
C MET A 32 4.40 -6.91 -2.15
N ALA A 33 3.43 -7.82 -2.37
CA ALA A 33 2.10 -7.74 -1.75
C ALA A 33 2.20 -7.74 -0.20
N GLY A 34 1.55 -6.79 0.43
CA GLY A 34 1.52 -6.64 1.88
C GLY A 34 2.84 -6.22 2.54
N ARG A 35 3.84 -5.78 1.75
CA ARG A 35 5.19 -5.44 2.24
C ARG A 35 5.53 -3.98 2.00
N THR A 36 6.53 -3.49 2.73
CA THR A 36 7.09 -2.15 2.54
C THR A 36 8.24 -2.14 1.54
N GLU A 37 8.50 -1.00 0.89
CA GLU A 37 9.64 -0.83 -0.02
C GLU A 37 10.99 -1.21 0.64
N PRO A 38 11.27 -0.84 1.91
CA PRO A 38 12.46 -1.33 2.63
C PRO A 38 12.55 -2.85 2.74
N GLU A 39 11.47 -3.53 3.17
CA GLU A 39 11.45 -4.99 3.28
C GLU A 39 11.75 -5.67 1.93
N VAL A 40 11.13 -5.17 0.86
CA VAL A 40 11.35 -5.68 -0.50
C VAL A 40 12.79 -5.42 -0.95
N PHE A 41 13.37 -4.27 -0.60
CA PHE A 41 14.76 -3.95 -0.94
C PHE A 41 15.75 -4.90 -0.26
N PHE A 42 15.62 -5.12 1.05
CA PHE A 42 16.52 -6.01 1.77
C PHE A 42 16.45 -7.46 1.27
N ASP A 43 15.25 -7.97 0.98
CA ASP A 43 15.11 -9.28 0.36
C ASP A 43 15.70 -9.31 -1.06
N ALA A 44 15.55 -8.23 -1.82
CA ALA A 44 16.14 -8.13 -3.14
C ALA A 44 17.68 -8.20 -3.09
N LEU A 45 18.32 -7.56 -2.09
CA LEU A 45 19.76 -7.68 -1.87
C LEU A 45 20.15 -9.15 -1.66
N ALA A 46 19.46 -9.86 -0.76
CA ALA A 46 19.75 -11.26 -0.45
C ALA A 46 19.56 -12.17 -1.68
N LEU A 47 18.43 -12.03 -2.39
CA LEU A 47 18.10 -12.86 -3.56
C LEU A 47 19.05 -12.64 -4.75
N ASN A 48 19.70 -11.47 -4.83
CA ASN A 48 20.60 -11.13 -5.93
C ASN A 48 22.09 -11.18 -5.51
N GLY A 49 22.40 -11.89 -4.44
CA GLY A 49 23.77 -12.21 -4.02
C GLY A 49 24.55 -10.98 -3.51
N VAL A 50 23.85 -9.92 -3.06
CA VAL A 50 24.48 -8.84 -2.31
C VAL A 50 24.58 -9.31 -0.87
N SER A 51 25.80 -9.62 -0.43
CA SER A 51 26.04 -10.21 0.89
C SER A 51 25.58 -9.27 2.00
N LEU A 52 24.60 -9.71 2.78
CA LEU A 52 24.13 -9.06 4.00
C LEU A 52 24.95 -9.52 5.24
N ARG A 53 26.24 -9.85 5.07
CA ARG A 53 27.08 -10.30 6.21
C ARG A 53 27.13 -9.27 7.34
N ASP A 54 26.71 -8.04 7.01
CA ASP A 54 26.62 -6.96 7.97
C ASP A 54 25.40 -6.11 7.65
N ALA A 55 24.37 -6.11 8.51
CA ALA A 55 23.22 -5.20 8.35
C ALA A 55 23.69 -3.73 8.29
N ALA A 56 24.80 -3.41 8.97
CA ALA A 56 25.45 -2.11 8.92
C ALA A 56 25.93 -1.71 7.52
N GLN A 57 26.17 -2.66 6.60
CA GLN A 57 26.57 -2.35 5.22
C GLN A 57 25.39 -2.17 4.27
N SER A 58 24.22 -2.76 4.56
CA SER A 58 23.05 -2.66 3.70
C SER A 58 22.13 -1.49 4.06
N GLU A 59 22.09 -1.12 5.33
CA GLU A 59 21.27 0.00 5.81
C GLU A 59 21.62 1.35 5.14
N PRO A 60 22.89 1.72 4.91
CA PRO A 60 23.25 2.91 4.17
C PRO A 60 22.76 2.94 2.71
N LEU A 61 22.45 1.78 2.12
CA LEU A 61 21.95 1.70 0.75
C LEU A 61 20.45 2.01 0.64
N LEU A 62 19.70 1.93 1.74
CA LEU A 62 18.24 2.08 1.73
C LEU A 62 17.80 3.48 1.29
N ALA A 63 18.38 4.52 1.86
CA ALA A 63 18.01 5.89 1.52
C ALA A 63 18.36 6.25 0.06
N PRO A 64 19.57 5.95 -0.46
CA PRO A 64 19.88 6.08 -1.88
C PRO A 64 18.93 5.26 -2.77
N PHE A 65 18.62 4.02 -2.40
CA PHE A 65 17.67 3.20 -3.16
C PHE A 65 16.28 3.85 -3.22
N GLY A 66 15.76 4.34 -2.11
CA GLY A 66 14.48 5.04 -2.06
C GLY A 66 14.43 6.28 -2.97
N ALA A 67 15.51 7.07 -2.98
CA ALA A 67 15.64 8.25 -3.83
C ALA A 67 15.69 7.88 -5.33
N GLU A 68 16.47 6.85 -5.68
CA GLU A 68 16.56 6.37 -7.06
C GLU A 68 15.25 5.72 -7.53
N LEU A 69 14.57 4.99 -6.66
CA LEU A 69 13.26 4.42 -6.98
C LEU A 69 12.22 5.52 -7.26
N ALA A 70 12.20 6.57 -6.45
CA ALA A 70 11.32 7.72 -6.68
C ALA A 70 11.64 8.42 -8.01
N THR A 71 12.92 8.65 -8.30
CA THR A 71 13.38 9.22 -9.56
C THR A 71 12.99 8.36 -10.76
N SER A 72 13.21 7.04 -10.66
CA SER A 72 12.88 6.09 -11.74
C SER A 72 11.38 5.98 -11.99
N LEU A 73 10.56 6.00 -10.93
CA LEU A 73 9.10 6.02 -11.06
C LEU A 73 8.60 7.35 -11.65
N ALA A 74 9.13 8.49 -11.22
CA ALA A 74 8.76 9.80 -11.73
C ALA A 74 9.08 9.94 -13.23
N ALA A 75 10.23 9.44 -13.67
CA ALA A 75 10.61 9.40 -15.08
C ALA A 75 9.68 8.53 -15.95
N ARG A 76 8.88 7.65 -15.32
CA ARG A 76 7.92 6.74 -15.97
C ARG A 76 6.46 7.11 -15.68
N ARG A 77 6.21 8.35 -15.28
CA ARG A 77 4.86 8.80 -14.90
C ARG A 77 3.81 8.45 -15.95
N ASP A 78 4.10 8.71 -17.21
CA ASP A 78 3.16 8.47 -18.31
C ASP A 78 2.92 6.97 -18.56
N LEU A 79 3.88 6.12 -18.17
CA LEU A 79 3.74 4.67 -18.27
C LEU A 79 2.84 4.10 -17.16
N LEU A 80 2.60 4.84 -16.08
CA LEU A 80 1.74 4.36 -15.00
C LEU A 80 0.32 4.10 -15.50
N THR A 81 -0.23 4.98 -16.35
CA THR A 81 -1.59 4.82 -16.89
C THR A 81 -1.62 4.03 -18.19
N THR A 82 -0.57 4.10 -19.02
CA THR A 82 -0.54 3.41 -20.32
C THR A 82 -0.17 1.93 -20.21
N GLN A 83 0.57 1.53 -19.17
CA GLN A 83 0.95 0.14 -18.89
C GLN A 83 0.39 -0.40 -17.59
N GLY A 84 -0.24 0.45 -16.78
CA GLY A 84 -0.94 0.08 -15.56
C GLY A 84 -2.43 0.01 -15.75
N LEU A 85 -3.12 -0.45 -14.72
CA LEU A 85 -4.56 -0.66 -14.71
C LEU A 85 -5.15 -0.06 -13.43
N LEU A 86 -6.20 0.75 -13.58
CA LEU A 86 -7.12 1.06 -12.50
C LEU A 86 -8.02 -0.16 -12.29
N LEU A 87 -8.05 -0.70 -11.08
CA LEU A 87 -8.83 -1.90 -10.80
C LEU A 87 -10.33 -1.61 -10.78
N PRO A 88 -11.17 -2.58 -11.20
CA PRO A 88 -12.62 -2.39 -11.28
C PRO A 88 -13.23 -1.91 -9.96
N GLY A 89 -14.07 -0.88 -10.02
CA GLY A 89 -14.78 -0.31 -8.89
C GLY A 89 -13.92 0.56 -7.95
N ALA A 90 -12.61 0.65 -8.16
CA ALA A 90 -11.72 1.39 -7.25
C ALA A 90 -12.05 2.89 -7.16
N ALA A 91 -12.28 3.55 -8.30
CA ALA A 91 -12.61 4.98 -8.32
C ALA A 91 -14.02 5.25 -7.78
N GLU A 92 -14.98 4.41 -8.14
CA GLU A 92 -16.38 4.50 -7.75
C GLU A 92 -16.53 4.30 -6.24
N SER A 93 -15.87 3.30 -5.67
CA SER A 93 -15.90 3.03 -4.23
C SER A 93 -15.20 4.12 -3.43
N LEU A 94 -14.03 4.60 -3.87
CA LEU A 94 -13.39 5.76 -3.25
C LEU A 94 -14.27 7.00 -3.30
N ALA A 95 -14.94 7.26 -4.44
CA ALA A 95 -15.86 8.39 -4.58
C ALA A 95 -17.10 8.24 -3.69
N ALA A 96 -17.61 7.03 -3.48
CA ALA A 96 -18.74 6.78 -2.60
C ALA A 96 -18.39 7.05 -1.13
N VAL A 97 -17.27 6.52 -0.66
CA VAL A 97 -16.79 6.76 0.72
C VAL A 97 -16.44 8.23 0.94
N ALA A 98 -15.87 8.92 -0.06
CA ALA A 98 -15.54 10.36 0.04
C ALA A 98 -16.76 11.28 0.19
N ARG A 99 -17.99 10.79 -0.03
CA ARG A 99 -19.23 11.55 0.22
C ARG A 99 -19.72 11.46 1.66
N LEU A 100 -19.16 10.57 2.46
CA LEU A 100 -19.48 10.46 3.89
C LEU A 100 -18.81 11.58 4.67
N THR A 101 -19.57 12.33 5.44
CA THR A 101 -19.10 13.55 6.14
C THR A 101 -18.32 13.23 7.42
N ASP A 102 -18.52 12.04 7.97
CA ASP A 102 -17.94 11.55 9.23
C ASP A 102 -16.82 10.51 9.00
N VAL A 103 -16.36 10.35 7.76
CA VAL A 103 -15.29 9.41 7.40
C VAL A 103 -14.08 10.15 6.85
N VAL A 104 -12.91 9.85 7.42
CA VAL A 104 -11.62 10.27 6.88
C VAL A 104 -11.05 9.13 6.04
N GLN A 105 -10.87 9.36 4.74
CA GLN A 105 -10.35 8.38 3.80
C GLN A 105 -8.91 8.71 3.39
N SER A 106 -8.00 7.75 3.56
CA SER A 106 -6.59 7.91 3.23
C SER A 106 -6.00 6.61 2.69
N VAL A 107 -4.67 6.54 2.58
CA VAL A 107 -3.93 5.37 2.11
C VAL A 107 -3.05 4.79 3.22
N LEU A 108 -2.99 3.47 3.26
CA LEU A 108 -1.95 2.72 3.94
C LEU A 108 -1.16 1.93 2.90
N THR A 109 0.12 2.22 2.76
CA THR A 109 0.93 1.61 1.71
C THR A 109 2.36 1.34 2.14
N GLY A 110 2.93 0.24 1.63
CA GLY A 110 4.35 -0.03 1.77
C GLY A 110 5.26 0.85 0.88
N SER A 111 4.70 1.73 0.08
CA SER A 111 5.46 2.72 -0.68
C SER A 111 5.80 3.94 0.16
N SER A 112 6.91 4.59 -0.17
CA SER A 112 7.22 5.93 0.35
C SER A 112 6.14 6.94 -0.06
N ARG A 113 5.99 8.03 0.71
CA ARG A 113 4.98 9.07 0.42
C ARG A 113 5.09 9.62 -1.02
N PRO A 114 6.28 10.00 -1.55
CA PRO A 114 6.39 10.48 -2.93
C PRO A 114 5.91 9.45 -3.95
N ASN A 115 6.29 8.19 -3.79
CA ASN A 115 5.91 7.11 -4.69
C ASN A 115 4.41 6.83 -4.65
N ALA A 116 3.81 6.80 -3.47
CA ALA A 116 2.37 6.60 -3.30
C ALA A 116 1.57 7.76 -3.91
N THR A 117 1.97 9.01 -3.63
CA THR A 117 1.33 10.21 -4.18
C THR A 117 1.39 10.21 -5.70
N LEU A 118 2.56 9.94 -6.29
CA LEU A 118 2.71 9.84 -7.74
C LEU A 118 1.72 8.84 -8.35
N LYS A 119 1.62 7.64 -7.74
CA LYS A 119 0.75 6.56 -8.20
C LYS A 119 -0.74 6.95 -8.16
N VAL A 120 -1.22 7.43 -7.03
CA VAL A 120 -2.66 7.78 -6.90
C VAL A 120 -3.03 9.04 -7.70
N CYS A 121 -2.10 9.99 -7.86
CA CYS A 121 -2.30 11.15 -8.73
C CYS A 121 -2.39 10.76 -10.20
N ALA A 122 -1.55 9.83 -10.68
CA ALA A 122 -1.56 9.39 -12.07
C ALA A 122 -2.92 8.82 -12.48
N PHE A 123 -3.63 8.14 -11.58
CA PHE A 123 -4.97 7.58 -11.83
C PHE A 123 -6.11 8.50 -11.36
N GLY A 124 -5.83 9.74 -10.98
CA GLY A 124 -6.84 10.70 -10.53
C GLY A 124 -7.53 10.36 -9.21
N LEU A 125 -6.96 9.44 -8.42
CA LEU A 125 -7.56 8.98 -7.16
C LEU A 125 -7.26 9.90 -5.97
N ALA A 126 -6.22 10.74 -6.07
CA ALA A 126 -5.78 11.62 -4.99
C ALA A 126 -6.89 12.58 -4.49
N ARG A 127 -7.84 12.94 -5.36
CA ARG A 127 -8.99 13.80 -5.02
C ARG A 127 -9.96 13.21 -3.99
N TYR A 128 -9.91 11.90 -3.79
CA TYR A 128 -10.75 11.19 -2.82
C TYR A 128 -10.03 10.88 -1.51
N LEU A 129 -8.73 11.22 -1.39
CA LEU A 129 -7.84 10.75 -0.34
C LEU A 129 -7.19 11.90 0.39
N ASP A 130 -7.24 11.89 1.70
CA ASP A 130 -6.42 12.78 2.51
C ASP A 130 -5.01 12.20 2.70
N LEU A 131 -4.11 12.52 1.77
CA LEU A 131 -2.74 12.03 1.79
C LEU A 131 -1.89 12.62 2.94
N ALA A 132 -2.37 13.65 3.64
CA ALA A 132 -1.65 14.22 4.78
C ALA A 132 -1.65 13.25 5.97
N VAL A 133 -2.72 12.46 6.14
CA VAL A 133 -2.86 11.51 7.24
C VAL A 133 -2.53 10.05 6.86
N GLY A 134 -2.05 9.80 5.64
CA GLY A 134 -1.70 8.46 5.18
C GLY A 134 -0.56 7.80 5.96
N GLY A 135 -0.56 6.46 5.94
CA GLY A 135 0.54 5.62 6.41
C GLY A 135 1.44 5.21 5.25
N PHE A 136 2.70 5.63 5.28
CA PHE A 136 3.67 5.41 4.21
C PHE A 136 4.94 4.77 4.77
N ALA A 137 5.59 3.90 4.00
CA ALA A 137 6.92 3.44 4.38
C ALA A 137 7.88 4.63 4.47
N GLY A 138 8.66 4.65 5.55
CA GLY A 138 9.72 5.62 5.74
C GLY A 138 11.08 5.05 5.35
N SER A 139 12.14 5.71 5.85
CA SER A 139 13.51 5.18 5.80
C SER A 139 13.68 3.95 6.70
N ASP A 140 12.87 3.84 7.75
CA ASP A 140 12.93 2.72 8.68
C ASP A 140 12.03 1.58 8.22
N PRO A 141 12.45 0.31 8.37
CA PRO A 141 11.68 -0.86 7.97
C PRO A 141 10.57 -1.19 8.97
N TYR A 142 9.61 -0.30 9.12
CA TYR A 142 8.46 -0.56 9.97
C TYR A 142 7.58 -1.66 9.38
N PRO A 143 7.07 -2.60 10.18
CA PRO A 143 6.02 -3.48 9.72
C PRO A 143 4.79 -2.66 9.34
N LYS A 144 4.11 -3.08 8.27
CA LYS A 144 2.99 -2.31 7.68
C LYS A 144 1.88 -1.97 8.70
N GLY A 145 1.64 -2.84 9.68
CA GLY A 145 0.69 -2.59 10.77
C GLY A 145 1.05 -1.40 11.66
N ALA A 146 2.35 -1.10 11.84
CA ALA A 146 2.77 0.09 12.58
C ALA A 146 2.44 1.38 11.81
N LEU A 147 2.51 1.36 10.47
CA LEU A 147 2.13 2.49 9.63
C LEU A 147 0.64 2.85 9.77
N LEU A 148 -0.22 1.88 10.09
CA LEU A 148 -1.63 2.13 10.36
C LEU A 148 -1.85 2.97 11.63
N ARG A 149 -1.08 2.67 12.68
CA ARG A 149 -1.10 3.50 13.91
C ARG A 149 -0.61 4.91 13.63
N VAL A 150 0.44 5.07 12.84
CA VAL A 150 0.94 6.38 12.40
C VAL A 150 -0.12 7.15 11.61
N ALA A 151 -0.82 6.48 10.69
CA ALA A 151 -1.90 7.11 9.93
C ALA A 151 -3.03 7.59 10.84
N ARG A 152 -3.46 6.76 11.80
CA ARG A 152 -4.49 7.12 12.77
C ARG A 152 -4.07 8.29 13.65
N GLN A 153 -2.84 8.29 14.18
CA GLN A 153 -2.31 9.41 14.95
C GLN A 153 -2.32 10.71 14.15
N ARG A 154 -1.86 10.69 12.90
CA ARG A 154 -1.90 11.88 12.02
C ARG A 154 -3.33 12.37 11.77
N ALA A 155 -4.29 11.46 11.65
CA ALA A 155 -5.70 11.83 11.52
C ALA A 155 -6.21 12.47 12.81
N GLU A 156 -5.91 11.92 13.98
CA GLU A 156 -6.27 12.48 15.28
C GLU A 156 -5.69 13.89 15.46
N GLU A 157 -4.42 14.07 15.13
CA GLU A 157 -3.74 15.39 15.19
C GLU A 157 -4.37 16.41 14.23
N LYS A 158 -4.68 16.00 12.99
CA LYS A 158 -5.21 16.90 11.96
C LYS A 158 -6.66 17.32 12.24
N TYR A 159 -7.50 16.36 12.68
CA TYR A 159 -8.94 16.58 12.84
C TYR A 159 -9.34 16.93 14.28
N GLY A 160 -8.40 16.87 15.23
CA GLY A 160 -8.66 17.20 16.63
C GLY A 160 -9.64 16.26 17.34
N MET A 161 -9.75 15.01 16.85
CA MET A 161 -10.66 14.01 17.38
C MET A 161 -10.03 12.63 17.39
N ARG A 162 -10.49 11.74 18.28
CA ARG A 162 -9.99 10.37 18.37
C ARG A 162 -10.64 9.48 17.31
N PHE A 163 -9.81 8.65 16.68
CA PHE A 163 -10.24 7.57 15.79
C PHE A 163 -10.04 6.24 16.49
N ALA A 164 -11.13 5.64 16.98
CA ALA A 164 -11.07 4.35 17.67
C ALA A 164 -10.59 3.23 16.74
N GLU A 165 -9.94 2.22 17.33
CA GLU A 165 -9.49 1.04 16.57
C GLU A 165 -10.66 0.35 15.86
N ALA A 166 -11.78 0.14 16.55
CA ALA A 166 -12.99 -0.48 15.98
C ALA A 166 -13.63 0.35 14.86
N ALA A 167 -13.41 1.68 14.83
CA ALA A 167 -13.89 2.57 13.76
C ALA A 167 -12.88 2.71 12.61
N THR A 168 -11.69 2.12 12.74
CA THR A 168 -10.68 2.12 11.67
C THR A 168 -10.88 0.90 10.78
N VAL A 169 -10.99 1.13 9.47
CA VAL A 169 -11.14 0.05 8.47
C VAL A 169 -9.96 0.08 7.52
N TYR A 170 -9.31 -1.06 7.33
CA TYR A 170 -8.25 -1.23 6.35
C TYR A 170 -8.71 -2.15 5.22
N ILE A 171 -8.77 -1.59 4.01
CA ILE A 171 -9.19 -2.30 2.79
C ILE A 171 -7.93 -2.66 1.99
N ALA A 172 -7.67 -3.96 1.79
CA ALA A 172 -6.47 -4.43 1.12
C ALA A 172 -6.61 -5.85 0.52
N ASP A 173 -5.57 -6.36 -0.17
CA ASP A 173 -5.70 -7.53 -1.05
C ASP A 173 -4.80 -8.73 -0.69
N SER A 174 -4.18 -8.74 0.48
CA SER A 174 -3.27 -9.83 0.83
C SER A 174 -3.42 -10.32 2.27
N PRO A 175 -3.08 -11.61 2.56
CA PRO A 175 -3.04 -12.12 3.93
C PRO A 175 -2.15 -11.30 4.88
N ARG A 176 -1.03 -10.76 4.36
CA ARG A 176 -0.16 -9.86 5.14
C ARG A 176 -0.83 -8.54 5.50
N ASP A 177 -1.75 -8.07 4.66
CA ASP A 177 -2.53 -6.86 4.97
C ASP A 177 -3.59 -7.12 6.03
N VAL A 178 -4.18 -8.32 6.04
CA VAL A 178 -5.08 -8.76 7.12
C VAL A 178 -4.32 -8.80 8.45
N GLU A 179 -3.11 -9.34 8.46
CA GLU A 179 -2.24 -9.32 9.64
C GLU A 179 -1.85 -7.89 10.05
N ALA A 180 -1.54 -7.03 9.07
CA ALA A 180 -1.24 -5.63 9.35
C ALA A 180 -2.44 -4.88 9.97
N ALA A 181 -3.67 -5.19 9.55
CA ALA A 181 -4.89 -4.65 10.17
C ALA A 181 -4.99 -5.04 11.64
N LYS A 182 -4.79 -6.33 11.96
CA LYS A 182 -4.78 -6.83 13.35
C LYS A 182 -3.73 -6.13 14.21
N ILE A 183 -2.49 -6.04 13.71
CA ILE A 183 -1.39 -5.35 14.42
C ILE A 183 -1.71 -3.86 14.64
N GLY A 184 -2.32 -3.21 13.66
CA GLY A 184 -2.68 -1.79 13.70
C GLY A 184 -3.99 -1.50 14.48
N GLY A 185 -4.72 -2.53 14.90
CA GLY A 185 -6.00 -2.38 15.58
C GLY A 185 -7.11 -1.86 14.66
N ALA A 186 -7.26 -2.43 13.46
CA ALA A 186 -8.29 -2.05 12.51
C ALA A 186 -9.13 -3.26 12.07
N ARG A 187 -10.36 -3.02 11.67
CA ARG A 187 -11.15 -4.01 10.94
C ARG A 187 -10.57 -4.19 9.54
N SER A 188 -10.48 -5.42 9.08
CA SER A 188 -9.93 -5.78 7.78
C SER A 188 -11.05 -6.09 6.77
N VAL A 189 -11.10 -5.35 5.68
CA VAL A 189 -11.92 -5.70 4.50
C VAL A 189 -10.96 -6.15 3.41
N ALA A 190 -10.87 -7.46 3.20
CA ALA A 190 -9.98 -8.01 2.20
C ALA A 190 -10.66 -8.07 0.83
N VAL A 191 -9.91 -7.73 -0.22
CA VAL A 191 -10.42 -7.69 -1.60
C VAL A 191 -9.62 -8.68 -2.45
N ALA A 192 -10.29 -9.65 -3.07
CA ALA A 192 -9.65 -10.69 -3.89
C ALA A 192 -9.27 -10.19 -5.30
N SER A 193 -8.93 -8.92 -5.42
CA SER A 193 -8.45 -8.28 -6.66
C SER A 193 -6.95 -8.45 -6.89
N GLY A 194 -6.22 -9.01 -5.91
CA GLY A 194 -4.79 -9.28 -5.99
C GLY A 194 -4.47 -10.71 -6.43
N ARG A 195 -3.46 -11.28 -5.79
CA ARG A 195 -3.05 -12.69 -6.06
C ARG A 195 -3.72 -13.68 -5.12
N ALA A 196 -4.15 -13.23 -3.95
CA ALA A 196 -4.78 -14.08 -2.97
C ALA A 196 -6.24 -14.37 -3.36
N SER A 197 -6.64 -15.61 -3.19
CA SER A 197 -8.03 -16.05 -3.34
C SER A 197 -8.89 -15.60 -2.16
N THR A 198 -10.20 -15.61 -2.35
CA THR A 198 -11.15 -15.35 -1.27
C THR A 198 -11.01 -16.33 -0.10
N ALA A 199 -10.63 -17.59 -0.37
CA ALA A 199 -10.37 -18.60 0.65
C ALA A 199 -9.15 -18.21 1.50
N GLU A 200 -8.00 -17.92 0.87
CA GLU A 200 -6.79 -17.51 1.58
C GLU A 200 -6.99 -16.25 2.43
N LEU A 201 -7.79 -15.30 1.94
CA LEU A 201 -8.12 -14.08 2.70
C LEU A 201 -9.02 -14.37 3.91
N ARG A 202 -9.99 -15.29 3.78
CA ARG A 202 -10.80 -15.76 4.92
C ARG A 202 -9.98 -16.53 5.94
N ASP A 203 -9.11 -17.42 5.47
CA ASP A 203 -8.22 -18.24 6.32
C ASP A 203 -7.22 -17.35 7.09
N ALA A 204 -6.80 -16.23 6.49
CA ALA A 204 -6.03 -15.20 7.19
C ALA A 204 -6.83 -14.47 8.29
N GLY A 205 -8.14 -14.65 8.32
CA GLY A 205 -9.05 -14.09 9.32
C GLY A 205 -9.44 -12.65 9.04
N ALA A 206 -9.70 -12.32 7.76
CA ALA A 206 -10.29 -11.04 7.39
C ALA A 206 -11.73 -10.92 7.95
N ASP A 207 -12.10 -9.73 8.45
CA ASP A 207 -13.44 -9.48 8.99
C ASP A 207 -14.51 -9.50 7.89
N ALA A 208 -14.15 -9.09 6.68
CA ALA A 208 -14.97 -9.23 5.48
C ALA A 208 -14.09 -9.52 4.26
N VAL A 209 -14.63 -10.24 3.28
CA VAL A 209 -13.93 -10.53 2.02
C VAL A 209 -14.84 -10.20 0.83
N LEU A 210 -14.33 -9.31 -0.03
CA LEU A 210 -14.98 -8.89 -1.28
C LEU A 210 -14.26 -9.53 -2.49
N PRO A 211 -14.99 -9.87 -3.56
CA PRO A 211 -14.36 -10.31 -4.80
C PRO A 211 -13.59 -9.18 -5.49
N ASP A 212 -14.14 -7.97 -5.47
CA ASP A 212 -13.61 -6.74 -6.04
C ASP A 212 -14.26 -5.52 -5.37
N LEU A 213 -14.07 -4.31 -5.94
CA LEU A 213 -14.63 -3.06 -5.44
C LEU A 213 -15.80 -2.54 -6.31
N THR A 214 -16.42 -3.39 -7.14
CA THR A 214 -17.46 -2.96 -8.10
C THR A 214 -18.83 -2.69 -7.46
N ASP A 215 -18.99 -2.98 -6.17
CA ASP A 215 -20.18 -2.60 -5.39
C ASP A 215 -19.84 -1.50 -4.37
N PRO A 216 -19.94 -0.21 -4.74
CA PRO A 216 -19.66 0.90 -3.82
C PRO A 216 -20.60 0.98 -2.62
N ALA A 217 -21.83 0.47 -2.75
CA ALA A 217 -22.80 0.47 -1.64
C ALA A 217 -22.36 -0.52 -0.56
N LEU A 218 -21.93 -1.72 -0.96
CA LEU A 218 -21.38 -2.72 -0.06
C LEU A 218 -20.09 -2.23 0.61
N VAL A 219 -19.17 -1.60 -0.16
CA VAL A 219 -17.95 -1.00 0.41
C VAL A 219 -18.30 0.06 1.44
N THR A 220 -19.26 0.94 1.16
CA THR A 220 -19.72 1.98 2.09
C THR A 220 -20.30 1.38 3.37
N ALA A 221 -21.19 0.39 3.26
CA ALA A 221 -21.77 -0.31 4.40
C ALA A 221 -20.71 -0.99 5.29
N LEU A 222 -19.69 -1.62 4.68
CA LEU A 222 -18.58 -2.21 5.41
C LEU A 222 -17.72 -1.15 6.11
N VAL A 223 -17.52 0.03 5.52
CA VAL A 223 -16.80 1.14 6.13
C VAL A 223 -17.57 1.69 7.32
N THR A 224 -18.86 1.97 7.18
CA THR A 224 -19.70 2.52 8.27
C THR A 224 -20.04 1.51 9.36
N GLY A 225 -19.90 0.22 9.08
CA GLY A 225 -20.30 -0.84 10.00
C GLY A 225 -21.82 -1.09 10.00
N GLU A 226 -22.52 -0.57 9.01
CA GLU A 226 -23.94 -0.86 8.81
C GLU A 226 -24.12 -2.33 8.45
N ARG A 227 -24.97 -3.04 9.21
CA ARG A 227 -25.36 -4.40 8.84
C ARG A 227 -26.25 -4.32 7.62
N GLN A 228 -25.90 -5.04 6.56
CA GLN A 228 -26.87 -5.26 5.48
C GLN A 228 -28.10 -5.98 6.05
N PRO A 229 -29.30 -5.56 5.65
CA PRO A 229 -30.54 -6.19 6.06
C PRO A 229 -30.63 -7.66 5.62
#